data_5076297074db7d468ed30be8c003217a
#
_entry.id   5076297074db7d468ed30be8c003217a
#
_cell.length_a   1.000
_cell.length_b   1.000
_cell.length_c   1.000
_cell.angle_alpha   90.00
_cell.angle_beta   90.00
_cell.angle_gamma   90.00
#
_symmetry.space_group_name_H-M   'P 1'
#
loop_
_entity.id
_entity.type
_entity.pdbx_description
1 polymer ?
#
loop_
_entity_poly.entity_id
_entity_poly.type
_entity_poly.pdbx_seq_one_letter_code
_entity_poly.pdbx_strand_id
1 'polypeptide(L)'
;MVLVDIIDGVPQGKGLDLLQAGPIEGFDVKITGTNDYAATANSDIIIVTSGAPRKPGMSREDLIRVNADITRDCISKAAPLSPDAVIIMVNNPLDTMTYLAKQVSGFPKNRVVGQAGVLDTARYRTFIAMEAGVSVEDIQAMLMGGHGDEMVPLPRFTTISGIPVTEFISKERLDAIIERTRKGGGEIVNLLKTGSAYYAPSAATVQMVEAILRDKKRVLPCACYLEGEYGLNDIYFGVPCVLGAGGVERVLELPLNDEEMALVRKSAEAVSSSIATLKQM
;
A
#
# COMPACT_ATOMS: atom_id res chain seq x y z
N MET A 1 16.76 -8.71 9.47
CA MET A 1 16.22 -7.69 8.53
C MET A 1 17.39 -7.05 7.79
N VAL A 2 17.26 -6.80 6.47
CA VAL A 2 18.28 -6.11 5.66
C VAL A 2 17.69 -4.81 5.14
N LEU A 3 18.38 -3.70 5.31
CA LEU A 3 18.03 -2.39 4.76
C LEU A 3 19.00 -2.10 3.59
N VAL A 4 18.44 -1.81 2.41
CA VAL A 4 19.22 -1.47 1.21
C VAL A 4 18.88 -0.06 0.76
N ASP A 5 19.88 0.74 0.47
CA ASP A 5 19.73 2.07 -0.15
C ASP A 5 20.92 2.30 -1.10
N ILE A 6 20.73 3.15 -2.10
CA ILE A 6 21.82 3.54 -3.01
C ILE A 6 22.80 4.54 -2.39
N ILE A 7 22.37 5.26 -1.34
CA ILE A 7 23.16 6.28 -0.66
C ILE A 7 24.00 5.61 0.43
N ASP A 8 25.31 5.72 0.30
CA ASP A 8 26.24 5.17 1.28
C ASP A 8 26.04 5.79 2.67
N GLY A 9 26.12 4.96 3.71
CA GLY A 9 25.92 5.33 5.11
C GLY A 9 24.45 5.41 5.55
N VAL A 10 23.50 5.67 4.64
CA VAL A 10 22.07 5.81 5.00
C VAL A 10 21.47 4.51 5.55
N PRO A 11 21.58 3.35 4.87
CA PRO A 11 21.00 2.12 5.40
C PRO A 11 21.75 1.63 6.65
N GLN A 12 23.06 1.87 6.72
CA GLN A 12 23.89 1.52 7.86
C GLN A 12 23.48 2.32 9.10
N GLY A 13 23.34 3.64 8.95
CA GLY A 13 22.91 4.54 10.03
C GLY A 13 21.51 4.21 10.55
N LYS A 14 20.53 4.02 9.65
CA LYS A 14 19.17 3.62 10.02
C LYS A 14 19.12 2.24 10.68
N GLY A 15 19.93 1.29 10.20
CA GLY A 15 20.03 -0.03 10.79
C GLY A 15 20.57 0.00 12.20
N LEU A 16 21.63 0.82 12.43
CA LEU A 16 22.21 1.01 13.76
C LEU A 16 21.23 1.68 14.74
N ASP A 17 20.52 2.71 14.31
CA ASP A 17 19.50 3.40 15.11
C ASP A 17 18.38 2.44 15.54
N LEU A 18 17.86 1.63 14.61
CA LEU A 18 16.88 0.59 14.91
C LEU A 18 17.43 -0.46 15.88
N LEU A 19 18.70 -0.90 15.76
CA LEU A 19 19.31 -1.84 16.69
C LEU A 19 19.37 -1.26 18.11
N GLN A 20 19.64 0.03 18.23
CA GLN A 20 19.69 0.71 19.53
C GLN A 20 18.31 0.88 20.19
N ALA A 21 17.21 0.82 19.42
CA ALA A 21 15.86 0.76 19.97
C ALA A 21 15.56 -0.61 20.62
N GLY A 22 16.21 -1.69 20.19
CA GLY A 22 15.96 -3.04 20.64
C GLY A 22 15.99 -3.24 22.15
N PRO A 23 17.01 -2.78 22.89
CA PRO A 23 17.07 -2.91 24.34
C PRO A 23 15.95 -2.18 25.08
N ILE A 24 15.37 -1.13 24.49
CA ILE A 24 14.30 -0.34 25.09
C ILE A 24 12.94 -0.97 24.78
N GLU A 25 12.72 -1.38 23.51
CA GLU A 25 11.45 -1.93 23.01
C GLU A 25 11.31 -3.44 23.24
N GLY A 26 12.37 -4.11 23.70
CA GLY A 26 12.34 -5.53 24.05
C GLY A 26 12.38 -6.47 22.83
N PHE A 27 12.98 -6.06 21.71
CA PHE A 27 13.26 -6.96 20.60
C PHE A 27 14.76 -7.24 20.45
N ASP A 28 15.09 -8.43 19.99
CA ASP A 28 16.45 -8.87 19.69
C ASP A 28 16.49 -9.45 18.28
N VAL A 29 16.76 -8.60 17.29
CA VAL A 29 16.78 -8.98 15.89
C VAL A 29 18.08 -8.53 15.23
N LYS A 30 18.57 -9.32 14.27
CA LYS A 30 19.68 -8.92 13.43
C LYS A 30 19.22 -7.93 12.37
N ILE A 31 19.80 -6.71 12.36
CA ILE A 31 19.54 -5.68 11.37
C ILE A 31 20.87 -5.35 10.67
N THR A 32 20.87 -5.37 9.35
CA THR A 32 22.03 -5.04 8.52
C THR A 32 21.66 -3.93 7.55
N GLY A 33 22.37 -2.82 7.57
CA GLY A 33 22.30 -1.79 6.53
C GLY A 33 23.39 -2.04 5.49
N THR A 34 23.09 -1.95 4.20
CA THR A 34 24.04 -2.23 3.11
C THR A 34 23.66 -1.48 1.83
N ASN A 35 24.66 -1.32 0.94
CA ASN A 35 24.43 -0.85 -0.43
C ASN A 35 24.51 -2.00 -1.46
N ASP A 36 24.71 -3.24 -0.98
CA ASP A 36 24.81 -4.43 -1.80
C ASP A 36 23.56 -5.33 -1.64
N TYR A 37 22.91 -5.61 -2.76
CA TYR A 37 21.74 -6.49 -2.82
C TYR A 37 22.06 -7.95 -2.49
N ALA A 38 23.32 -8.41 -2.59
CA ALA A 38 23.69 -9.79 -2.25
C ALA A 38 23.29 -10.16 -0.81
N ALA A 39 23.29 -9.20 0.10
CA ALA A 39 22.86 -9.41 1.49
C ALA A 39 21.35 -9.70 1.63
N THR A 40 20.54 -9.47 0.59
CA THR A 40 19.08 -9.72 0.61
C THR A 40 18.71 -11.15 0.21
N ALA A 41 19.71 -11.99 -0.09
CA ALA A 41 19.45 -13.37 -0.52
C ALA A 41 18.61 -14.15 0.50
N ASN A 42 17.67 -14.96 -0.02
CA ASN A 42 16.77 -15.80 0.77
C ASN A 42 15.85 -15.03 1.74
N SER A 43 15.43 -13.83 1.33
CA SER A 43 14.40 -13.08 2.06
C SER A 43 13.03 -13.70 1.87
N ASP A 44 12.23 -13.77 2.94
CA ASP A 44 10.81 -14.17 2.89
C ASP A 44 9.94 -13.08 2.29
N ILE A 45 10.30 -11.81 2.52
CA ILE A 45 9.57 -10.63 2.05
C ILE A 45 10.53 -9.58 1.52
N ILE A 46 10.20 -9.00 0.36
CA ILE A 46 10.87 -7.84 -0.23
C ILE A 46 9.91 -6.66 -0.15
N ILE A 47 10.31 -5.59 0.56
CA ILE A 47 9.52 -4.36 0.67
C ILE A 47 10.20 -3.27 -0.14
N VAL A 48 9.49 -2.70 -1.13
CA VAL A 48 10.01 -1.65 -2.00
C VAL A 48 9.36 -0.31 -1.64
N THR A 49 10.13 0.53 -0.96
CA THR A 49 9.74 1.91 -0.62
C THR A 49 10.45 2.95 -1.49
N SER A 50 11.40 2.51 -2.30
CA SER A 50 12.24 3.37 -3.13
C SER A 50 11.43 4.09 -4.19
N GLY A 51 11.55 5.41 -4.27
CA GLY A 51 10.88 6.21 -5.28
C GLY A 51 11.18 7.69 -5.13
N ALA A 52 11.09 8.42 -6.24
CA ALA A 52 11.19 9.87 -6.25
C ALA A 52 9.83 10.50 -5.90
N PRO A 53 9.78 11.49 -5.00
CA PRO A 53 8.56 12.26 -4.78
C PRO A 53 8.28 13.16 -5.99
N ARG A 54 7.00 13.50 -6.20
CA ARG A 54 6.61 14.45 -7.23
C ARG A 54 7.20 15.82 -6.92
N LYS A 55 7.96 16.37 -7.86
CA LYS A 55 8.54 17.73 -7.76
C LYS A 55 7.62 18.76 -8.43
N PRO A 56 7.68 20.05 -8.03
CA PRO A 56 6.98 21.12 -8.75
C PRO A 56 7.36 21.11 -10.24
N GLY A 57 6.37 21.22 -11.12
CA GLY A 57 6.55 21.18 -12.57
C GLY A 57 6.66 19.78 -13.20
N MET A 58 6.76 18.72 -12.39
CA MET A 58 6.79 17.35 -12.88
C MET A 58 5.38 16.89 -13.29
N SER A 59 5.24 16.39 -14.50
CA SER A 59 3.99 15.78 -14.98
C SER A 59 3.76 14.42 -14.28
N ARG A 60 2.54 13.85 -14.44
CA ARG A 60 2.26 12.48 -13.98
C ARG A 60 3.10 11.46 -14.74
N GLU A 61 3.30 11.68 -16.03
CA GLU A 61 4.09 10.81 -16.90
C GLU A 61 5.58 10.79 -16.49
N ASP A 62 6.16 11.97 -16.20
CA ASP A 62 7.54 12.06 -15.71
C ASP A 62 7.72 11.29 -14.42
N LEU A 63 6.75 11.39 -13.49
CA LEU A 63 6.80 10.65 -12.24
C LEU A 63 6.74 9.13 -12.46
N ILE A 64 5.87 8.67 -13.37
CA ILE A 64 5.78 7.24 -13.73
C ILE A 64 7.12 6.77 -14.30
N ARG A 65 7.73 7.53 -15.22
CA ARG A 65 9.01 7.18 -15.86
C ARG A 65 10.12 7.01 -14.84
N VAL A 66 10.34 8.03 -13.99
CA VAL A 66 11.41 8.00 -12.98
C VAL A 66 11.20 6.84 -12.01
N ASN A 67 9.99 6.64 -11.51
CA ASN A 67 9.73 5.57 -10.55
C ASN A 67 9.69 4.17 -11.18
N ALA A 68 9.38 4.07 -12.48
CA ALA A 68 9.50 2.82 -13.21
C ALA A 68 10.97 2.37 -13.31
N ASP A 69 11.90 3.28 -13.60
CA ASP A 69 13.31 2.95 -13.67
C ASP A 69 13.86 2.52 -12.30
N ILE A 70 13.47 3.22 -11.23
CA ILE A 70 13.82 2.84 -9.86
C ILE A 70 13.26 1.46 -9.52
N THR A 71 11.99 1.21 -9.84
CA THR A 71 11.32 -0.07 -9.56
C THR A 71 11.99 -1.21 -10.33
N ARG A 72 12.30 -1.02 -11.63
CA ARG A 72 13.03 -2.02 -12.43
C ARG A 72 14.37 -2.34 -11.81
N ASP A 73 15.14 -1.33 -11.42
CA ASP A 73 16.46 -1.50 -10.81
C ASP A 73 16.37 -2.31 -9.51
N CYS A 74 15.48 -1.93 -8.59
CA CYS A 74 15.31 -2.61 -7.31
C CYS A 74 14.85 -4.07 -7.49
N ILE A 75 13.80 -4.29 -8.28
CA ILE A 75 13.19 -5.63 -8.45
C ILE A 75 14.12 -6.57 -9.21
N SER A 76 14.78 -6.12 -10.29
CA SER A 76 15.70 -6.95 -11.05
C SER A 76 16.92 -7.42 -10.26
N LYS A 77 17.30 -6.67 -9.22
CA LYS A 77 18.42 -7.03 -8.32
C LYS A 77 17.96 -7.91 -7.14
N ALA A 78 16.80 -7.59 -6.54
CA ALA A 78 16.34 -8.26 -5.32
C ALA A 78 15.62 -9.60 -5.60
N ALA A 79 14.71 -9.63 -6.59
CA ALA A 79 13.86 -10.80 -6.83
C ALA A 79 14.64 -12.09 -7.18
N PRO A 80 15.69 -12.08 -8.03
CA PRO A 80 16.47 -13.28 -8.32
C PRO A 80 17.19 -13.87 -7.11
N LEU A 81 17.52 -13.03 -6.11
CA LEU A 81 18.19 -13.46 -4.88
C LEU A 81 17.23 -14.11 -3.87
N SER A 82 15.92 -13.92 -4.06
CA SER A 82 14.87 -14.41 -3.14
C SER A 82 13.65 -14.89 -3.95
N PRO A 83 13.78 -15.98 -4.72
CA PRO A 83 12.76 -16.41 -5.70
C PRO A 83 11.43 -16.84 -5.06
N ASP A 84 11.42 -17.14 -3.77
CA ASP A 84 10.23 -17.54 -3.02
C ASP A 84 9.61 -16.42 -2.19
N ALA A 85 10.16 -15.22 -2.23
CA ALA A 85 9.68 -14.08 -1.47
C ALA A 85 8.29 -13.60 -1.91
N VAL A 86 7.62 -12.91 -0.99
CA VAL A 86 6.48 -12.03 -1.31
C VAL A 86 6.98 -10.60 -1.46
N ILE A 87 6.62 -9.93 -2.56
CA ILE A 87 6.96 -8.53 -2.82
C ILE A 87 5.82 -7.65 -2.33
N ILE A 88 6.12 -6.68 -1.46
CA ILE A 88 5.20 -5.63 -1.01
C ILE A 88 5.67 -4.30 -1.58
N MET A 89 4.86 -3.71 -2.46
CA MET A 89 5.14 -2.40 -3.03
C MET A 89 4.52 -1.29 -2.18
N VAL A 90 5.29 -0.23 -1.97
CA VAL A 90 4.88 0.95 -1.17
C VAL A 90 5.06 2.25 -1.95
N ASN A 91 5.95 2.26 -2.94
CA ASN A 91 6.25 3.44 -3.76
C ASN A 91 5.12 3.81 -4.73
N ASN A 92 5.08 5.08 -5.14
CA ASN A 92 4.04 5.66 -5.98
C ASN A 92 4.52 5.94 -7.43
N PRO A 93 3.60 5.89 -8.42
CA PRO A 93 2.17 5.52 -8.33
C PRO A 93 1.97 4.04 -8.03
N LEU A 94 1.37 3.73 -6.89
CA LEU A 94 1.44 2.39 -6.28
C LEU A 94 0.96 1.28 -7.21
N ASP A 95 -0.26 1.39 -7.75
CA ASP A 95 -0.88 0.34 -8.56
C ASP A 95 -0.04 0.07 -9.82
N THR A 96 0.46 1.15 -10.45
CA THR A 96 1.32 1.09 -11.64
C THR A 96 2.68 0.47 -11.33
N MET A 97 3.29 0.82 -10.20
CA MET A 97 4.59 0.25 -9.80
C MET A 97 4.45 -1.20 -9.35
N THR A 98 3.32 -1.57 -8.74
CA THR A 98 3.03 -2.98 -8.40
C THR A 98 2.84 -3.83 -9.66
N TYR A 99 2.15 -3.29 -10.67
CA TYR A 99 2.03 -3.92 -11.98
C TYR A 99 3.42 -4.17 -12.61
N LEU A 100 4.27 -3.15 -12.61
CA LEU A 100 5.64 -3.26 -13.12
C LEU A 100 6.48 -4.28 -12.33
N ALA A 101 6.37 -4.29 -11.01
CA ALA A 101 7.11 -5.22 -10.16
C ALA A 101 6.76 -6.69 -10.48
N LYS A 102 5.47 -6.99 -10.76
CA LYS A 102 5.05 -8.31 -11.23
C LYS A 102 5.68 -8.66 -12.57
N GLN A 103 5.70 -7.73 -13.53
CA GLN A 103 6.30 -7.97 -14.85
C GLN A 103 7.80 -8.22 -14.77
N VAL A 104 8.53 -7.42 -13.97
CA VAL A 104 9.99 -7.51 -13.85
C VAL A 104 10.44 -8.73 -13.05
N SER A 105 9.75 -9.04 -11.95
CA SER A 105 10.11 -10.21 -11.11
C SER A 105 9.74 -11.55 -11.74
N GLY A 106 8.71 -11.58 -12.60
CA GLY A 106 8.11 -12.83 -13.09
C GLY A 106 7.43 -13.65 -12.00
N PHE A 107 7.23 -13.09 -10.80
CA PHE A 107 6.58 -13.79 -9.69
C PHE A 107 5.08 -14.01 -9.98
N PRO A 108 4.48 -15.08 -9.44
CA PRO A 108 3.05 -15.31 -9.56
C PRO A 108 2.26 -14.20 -8.88
N LYS A 109 1.05 -13.92 -9.36
CA LYS A 109 0.21 -12.79 -8.95
C LYS A 109 -0.04 -12.70 -7.44
N ASN A 110 -0.11 -13.82 -6.77
CA ASN A 110 -0.32 -13.89 -5.32
C ASN A 110 0.89 -13.44 -4.50
N ARG A 111 2.09 -13.46 -5.06
CA ARG A 111 3.33 -13.06 -4.38
C ARG A 111 3.80 -11.63 -4.69
N VAL A 112 3.01 -10.83 -5.39
CA VAL A 112 3.26 -9.40 -5.59
C VAL A 112 2.01 -8.64 -5.17
N VAL A 113 2.13 -7.74 -4.20
CA VAL A 113 1.01 -7.03 -3.60
C VAL A 113 1.37 -5.57 -3.30
N GLY A 114 0.42 -4.66 -3.46
CA GLY A 114 0.59 -3.25 -3.11
C GLY A 114 -0.06 -2.89 -1.77
N GLN A 115 0.61 -2.05 -0.99
CA GLN A 115 0.19 -1.71 0.36
C GLN A 115 -1.08 -0.83 0.41
N ALA A 116 -1.29 0.06 -0.49
CA ALA A 116 -2.44 0.97 -0.76
C ALA A 116 -3.55 1.07 0.30
N GLY A 117 -4.58 0.25 0.15
CA GLY A 117 -5.83 0.36 0.88
C GLY A 117 -5.69 0.14 2.39
N VAL A 118 -4.69 -0.60 2.85
CA VAL A 118 -4.43 -0.76 4.30
C VAL A 118 -4.16 0.60 4.94
N LEU A 119 -3.32 1.43 4.31
CA LEU A 119 -3.03 2.79 4.77
C LEU A 119 -4.24 3.72 4.62
N ASP A 120 -4.91 3.66 3.46
CA ASP A 120 -6.04 4.54 3.17
C ASP A 120 -7.23 4.26 4.10
N THR A 121 -7.48 2.98 4.40
CA THR A 121 -8.47 2.57 5.40
C THR A 121 -8.08 3.03 6.81
N ALA A 122 -6.80 3.00 7.17
CA ALA A 122 -6.34 3.51 8.46
C ALA A 122 -6.63 5.02 8.60
N ARG A 123 -6.40 5.82 7.55
CA ARG A 123 -6.76 7.24 7.52
C ARG A 123 -8.26 7.45 7.69
N TYR A 124 -9.06 6.70 6.94
CA TYR A 124 -10.52 6.78 6.99
C TYR A 124 -11.05 6.44 8.40
N ARG A 125 -10.56 5.37 9.02
CA ARG A 125 -10.87 5.00 10.42
C ARG A 125 -10.50 6.11 11.40
N THR A 126 -9.32 6.72 11.24
CA THR A 126 -8.87 7.81 12.10
C THR A 126 -9.83 9.01 12.03
N PHE A 127 -10.24 9.42 10.83
CA PHE A 127 -11.15 10.56 10.68
C PHE A 127 -12.57 10.26 11.17
N ILE A 128 -13.04 9.02 11.02
CA ILE A 128 -14.30 8.57 11.63
C ILE A 128 -14.22 8.62 13.16
N ALA A 129 -13.11 8.12 13.75
CA ALA A 129 -12.91 8.15 15.20
C ALA A 129 -12.93 9.57 15.76
N MET A 130 -12.26 10.51 15.07
CA MET A 130 -12.22 11.93 15.44
C MET A 130 -13.61 12.57 15.38
N GLU A 131 -14.42 12.24 14.38
CA GLU A 131 -15.77 12.79 14.21
C GLU A 131 -16.77 12.20 15.20
N ALA A 132 -16.75 10.86 15.37
CA ALA A 132 -17.68 10.17 16.26
C ALA A 132 -17.31 10.25 17.75
N GLY A 133 -16.08 10.69 18.08
CA GLY A 133 -15.61 10.75 19.46
C GLY A 133 -15.44 9.39 20.13
N VAL A 134 -15.05 8.36 19.34
CA VAL A 134 -14.89 6.97 19.81
C VAL A 134 -13.48 6.46 19.56
N SER A 135 -13.12 5.32 20.17
CA SER A 135 -11.84 4.67 19.90
C SER A 135 -11.74 4.20 18.45
N VAL A 136 -10.59 4.38 17.83
CA VAL A 136 -10.29 3.84 16.50
C VAL A 136 -10.27 2.30 16.48
N GLU A 137 -10.11 1.66 17.63
CA GLU A 137 -10.11 0.20 17.76
C GLU A 137 -11.48 -0.41 17.46
N ASP A 138 -12.56 0.33 17.74
CA ASP A 138 -13.93 -0.10 17.50
C ASP A 138 -14.38 0.04 16.04
N ILE A 139 -13.59 0.72 15.20
CA ILE A 139 -13.98 1.01 13.82
C ILE A 139 -13.47 -0.08 12.89
N GLN A 140 -14.40 -0.72 12.19
CA GLN A 140 -14.14 -1.59 11.06
C GLN A 140 -14.55 -0.86 9.78
N ALA A 141 -13.65 -0.74 8.82
CA ALA A 141 -13.91 -0.02 7.58
C ALA A 141 -13.31 -0.76 6.38
N MET A 142 -13.90 -0.53 5.22
CA MET A 142 -13.39 -1.03 3.94
C MET A 142 -13.27 0.13 2.96
N LEU A 143 -12.12 0.18 2.30
CA LEU A 143 -11.82 1.13 1.25
C LEU A 143 -11.23 0.39 0.08
N MET A 144 -11.71 0.67 -1.12
CA MET A 144 -11.27 0.05 -2.37
C MET A 144 -10.69 1.10 -3.32
N GLY A 145 -10.31 0.66 -4.50
CA GLY A 145 -9.89 1.56 -5.57
C GLY A 145 -8.39 1.71 -5.70
N GLY A 146 -7.97 2.42 -6.74
CA GLY A 146 -6.57 2.82 -6.93
C GLY A 146 -6.11 3.74 -5.82
N HIS A 147 -4.83 3.62 -5.47
CA HIS A 147 -4.22 4.44 -4.42
C HIS A 147 -4.05 5.90 -4.88
N GLY A 148 -4.87 6.81 -4.36
CA GLY A 148 -4.87 8.23 -4.72
C GLY A 148 -6.25 8.86 -4.64
N ASP A 149 -6.47 9.93 -5.41
CA ASP A 149 -7.69 10.74 -5.35
C ASP A 149 -8.97 9.98 -5.75
N GLU A 150 -8.83 8.89 -6.51
CA GLU A 150 -9.94 8.06 -7.00
C GLU A 150 -10.20 6.83 -6.10
N MET A 151 -9.70 6.80 -4.87
CA MET A 151 -10.04 5.75 -3.90
C MET A 151 -11.53 5.76 -3.57
N VAL A 152 -12.07 4.59 -3.25
CA VAL A 152 -13.51 4.34 -3.04
C VAL A 152 -13.78 3.86 -1.62
N PRO A 153 -13.97 4.76 -0.65
CA PRO A 153 -14.47 4.39 0.67
C PRO A 153 -15.88 3.81 0.59
N LEU A 154 -16.15 2.80 1.40
CA LEU A 154 -17.41 2.07 1.42
C LEU A 154 -18.14 2.25 2.77
N PRO A 155 -18.96 3.29 2.95
CA PRO A 155 -19.72 3.51 4.18
C PRO A 155 -20.62 2.33 4.57
N ARG A 156 -21.23 1.64 3.60
CA ARG A 156 -22.06 0.44 3.85
C ARG A 156 -21.28 -0.73 4.49
N PHE A 157 -19.97 -0.77 4.30
CA PHE A 157 -19.06 -1.76 4.87
C PHE A 157 -18.21 -1.17 5.99
N THR A 158 -18.71 -0.06 6.60
CA THR A 158 -18.03 0.62 7.70
C THR A 158 -18.92 0.61 8.93
N THR A 159 -18.37 0.10 10.04
CA THR A 159 -19.10 -0.03 11.31
C THR A 159 -18.26 0.46 12.48
N ILE A 160 -18.94 0.83 13.56
CA ILE A 160 -18.36 1.09 14.89
C ILE A 160 -18.92 0.01 15.82
N SER A 161 -18.08 -0.91 16.27
CA SER A 161 -18.48 -2.09 17.06
C SER A 161 -19.66 -2.86 16.45
N GLY A 162 -19.69 -3.00 15.11
CA GLY A 162 -20.76 -3.71 14.38
C GLY A 162 -22.00 -2.87 14.08
N ILE A 163 -22.10 -1.65 14.61
CA ILE A 163 -23.22 -0.72 14.31
C ILE A 163 -22.84 0.09 13.06
N PRO A 164 -23.71 0.24 12.06
CA PRO A 164 -23.42 1.02 10.87
C PRO A 164 -22.93 2.45 11.20
N VAL A 165 -21.90 2.92 10.53
CA VAL A 165 -21.32 4.25 10.76
C VAL A 165 -22.34 5.39 10.56
N THR A 166 -23.37 5.16 9.76
CA THR A 166 -24.48 6.09 9.49
C THR A 166 -25.37 6.37 10.70
N GLU A 167 -25.32 5.51 11.73
CA GLU A 167 -26.03 5.77 13.00
C GLU A 167 -25.27 6.77 13.89
N PHE A 168 -23.98 6.99 13.63
CA PHE A 168 -23.14 7.91 14.40
C PHE A 168 -22.88 9.23 13.66
N ILE A 169 -22.77 9.19 12.34
CA ILE A 169 -22.29 10.30 11.52
C ILE A 169 -23.26 10.53 10.36
N SER A 170 -23.71 11.78 10.19
CA SER A 170 -24.59 12.14 9.07
C SER A 170 -23.89 11.93 7.71
N LYS A 171 -24.70 11.73 6.66
CA LYS A 171 -24.17 11.55 5.30
C LYS A 171 -23.25 12.70 4.87
N GLU A 172 -23.63 13.95 5.16
CA GLU A 172 -22.85 15.14 4.83
C GLU A 172 -21.46 15.12 5.49
N ARG A 173 -21.40 14.72 6.78
CA ARG A 173 -20.13 14.60 7.50
C ARG A 173 -19.28 13.43 7.00
N LEU A 174 -19.90 12.30 6.64
CA LEU A 174 -19.22 11.18 6.02
C LEU A 174 -18.62 11.57 4.67
N ASP A 175 -19.34 12.30 3.83
CA ASP A 175 -18.84 12.80 2.54
C ASP A 175 -17.62 13.71 2.75
N ALA A 176 -17.63 14.59 3.76
CA ALA A 176 -16.49 15.42 4.12
C ALA A 176 -15.28 14.60 4.59
N ILE A 177 -15.50 13.54 5.39
CA ILE A 177 -14.46 12.60 5.84
C ILE A 177 -13.86 11.87 4.64
N ILE A 178 -14.67 11.40 3.70
CA ILE A 178 -14.25 10.73 2.47
C ILE A 178 -13.31 11.66 1.67
N GLU A 179 -13.71 12.90 1.45
CA GLU A 179 -12.88 13.88 0.75
C GLU A 179 -11.56 14.17 1.46
N ARG A 180 -11.57 14.26 2.79
CA ARG A 180 -10.35 14.42 3.59
C ARG A 180 -9.46 13.19 3.50
N THR A 181 -10.04 11.99 3.49
CA THR A 181 -9.30 10.72 3.35
C THR A 181 -8.54 10.68 2.04
N ARG A 182 -9.18 11.05 0.92
CA ARG A 182 -8.55 11.13 -0.40
C ARG A 182 -7.33 12.07 -0.40
N LYS A 183 -7.43 13.19 0.31
CA LYS A 183 -6.38 14.20 0.42
C LYS A 183 -5.41 13.99 1.57
N GLY A 184 -5.57 12.93 2.37
CA GLY A 184 -4.83 12.72 3.62
C GLY A 184 -3.31 12.67 3.47
N GLY A 185 -2.80 12.10 2.37
CA GLY A 185 -1.38 12.13 2.08
C GLY A 185 -0.86 13.54 1.78
N GLY A 186 -1.61 14.30 0.98
CA GLY A 186 -1.30 15.70 0.65
C GLY A 186 -1.39 16.64 1.87
N GLU A 187 -2.35 16.41 2.77
CA GLU A 187 -2.49 17.15 4.02
C GLU A 187 -1.20 17.06 4.85
N ILE A 188 -0.66 15.84 5.01
CA ILE A 188 0.59 15.61 5.76
C ILE A 188 1.79 16.29 5.07
N VAL A 189 1.91 16.16 3.75
CA VAL A 189 2.99 16.82 2.99
C VAL A 189 2.94 18.33 3.13
N ASN A 190 1.74 18.91 3.07
CA ASN A 190 1.54 20.36 3.23
C ASN A 190 1.91 20.85 4.64
N LEU A 191 1.69 20.03 5.67
CA LEU A 191 2.07 20.36 7.06
C LEU A 191 3.58 20.20 7.28
N LEU A 192 4.18 19.11 6.80
CA LEU A 192 5.61 18.83 6.99
C LEU A 192 6.52 19.73 6.17
N LYS A 193 6.05 20.26 5.03
CA LYS A 193 6.81 21.08 4.04
C LYS A 193 7.94 20.31 3.34
N THR A 194 8.58 19.34 4.01
CA THR A 194 9.64 18.48 3.46
C THR A 194 9.31 17.02 3.78
N GLY A 195 9.50 16.12 2.82
CA GLY A 195 9.21 14.69 2.97
C GLY A 195 7.73 14.34 2.79
N SER A 196 7.36 13.16 3.25
CA SER A 196 6.00 12.62 3.19
C SER A 196 5.68 11.83 4.46
N ALA A 197 4.46 11.34 4.61
CA ALA A 197 4.11 10.41 5.67
C ALA A 197 5.00 9.16 5.64
N TYR A 198 5.46 8.68 6.78
CA TYR A 198 6.22 7.43 6.92
C TYR A 198 5.79 6.58 8.13
N TYR A 199 5.27 7.16 9.20
CA TYR A 199 4.78 6.38 10.36
C TYR A 199 3.61 5.48 10.00
N ALA A 200 2.53 6.04 9.46
CA ALA A 200 1.36 5.27 9.09
C ALA A 200 1.62 4.30 7.90
N PRO A 201 2.36 4.68 6.84
CA PRO A 201 2.77 3.73 5.80
C PRO A 201 3.60 2.57 6.34
N SER A 202 4.56 2.81 7.25
CA SER A 202 5.36 1.73 7.85
C SER A 202 4.51 0.80 8.71
N ALA A 203 3.62 1.34 9.56
CA ALA A 203 2.71 0.54 10.37
C ALA A 203 1.78 -0.33 9.52
N ALA A 204 1.20 0.23 8.45
CA ALA A 204 0.37 -0.51 7.50
C ALA A 204 1.16 -1.62 6.79
N THR A 205 2.41 -1.35 6.40
CA THR A 205 3.29 -2.37 5.81
C THR A 205 3.62 -3.48 6.81
N VAL A 206 3.95 -3.14 8.06
CA VAL A 206 4.22 -4.13 9.12
C VAL A 206 2.99 -5.01 9.38
N GLN A 207 1.77 -4.46 9.34
CA GLN A 207 0.55 -5.26 9.43
C GLN A 207 0.44 -6.31 8.32
N MET A 208 0.82 -5.97 7.09
CA MET A 208 0.86 -6.92 5.97
C MET A 208 1.97 -7.97 6.16
N VAL A 209 3.16 -7.54 6.55
CA VAL A 209 4.31 -8.43 6.87
C VAL A 209 3.91 -9.45 7.93
N GLU A 210 3.28 -9.01 8.99
CA GLU A 210 2.83 -9.88 10.08
C GLU A 210 1.74 -10.86 9.63
N ALA A 211 0.82 -10.42 8.75
CA ALA A 211 -0.19 -11.30 8.17
C ALA A 211 0.44 -12.43 7.35
N ILE A 212 1.50 -12.14 6.60
CA ILE A 212 2.22 -13.10 5.77
C ILE A 212 3.09 -14.02 6.64
N LEU A 213 4.00 -13.47 7.44
CA LEU A 213 4.98 -14.26 8.19
C LEU A 213 4.34 -15.16 9.27
N ARG A 214 3.21 -14.75 9.82
CA ARG A 214 2.47 -15.50 10.85
C ARG A 214 1.24 -16.23 10.30
N ASP A 215 1.08 -16.26 9.00
CA ASP A 215 -0.07 -16.89 8.32
C ASP A 215 -1.44 -16.52 8.92
N LYS A 216 -1.64 -15.22 9.22
CA LYS A 216 -2.81 -14.76 9.97
C LYS A 216 -4.13 -14.80 9.19
N LYS A 217 -4.08 -15.00 7.87
CA LYS A 217 -5.27 -14.98 7.00
C LYS A 217 -6.11 -13.71 7.19
N ARG A 218 -5.44 -12.55 7.30
CA ARG A 218 -6.11 -11.27 7.52
C ARG A 218 -6.87 -10.85 6.27
N VAL A 219 -8.09 -10.37 6.47
CA VAL A 219 -8.83 -9.66 5.42
C VAL A 219 -8.36 -8.20 5.42
N LEU A 220 -7.63 -7.83 4.38
CA LEU A 220 -7.05 -6.49 4.23
C LEU A 220 -7.34 -5.94 2.83
N PRO A 221 -7.56 -4.64 2.69
CA PRO A 221 -7.64 -4.00 1.37
C PRO A 221 -6.21 -3.77 0.85
N CYS A 222 -5.84 -4.51 -0.19
CA CYS A 222 -4.53 -4.42 -0.83
C CYS A 222 -4.67 -4.23 -2.33
N ALA A 223 -3.67 -3.66 -2.98
CA ALA A 223 -3.62 -3.67 -4.44
C ALA A 223 -3.22 -5.08 -4.91
N CYS A 224 -4.19 -5.77 -5.50
CA CYS A 224 -4.08 -7.14 -6.02
C CYS A 224 -4.19 -7.14 -7.54
N TYR A 225 -3.54 -8.12 -8.19
CA TYR A 225 -3.72 -8.35 -9.62
C TYR A 225 -5.05 -9.04 -9.89
N LEU A 226 -5.89 -8.43 -10.73
CA LEU A 226 -7.22 -8.91 -11.06
C LEU A 226 -7.26 -9.57 -12.43
N GLU A 227 -7.98 -10.69 -12.52
CA GLU A 227 -8.19 -11.51 -13.71
C GLU A 227 -9.68 -11.87 -13.87
N GLY A 228 -10.58 -10.92 -13.64
CA GLY A 228 -12.03 -11.07 -13.78
C GLY A 228 -12.81 -10.53 -12.58
N GLU A 229 -12.18 -10.46 -11.41
CA GLU A 229 -12.85 -9.97 -10.21
C GLU A 229 -13.32 -8.51 -10.41
N TYR A 230 -14.52 -8.19 -9.97
CA TYR A 230 -15.22 -6.92 -10.23
C TYR A 230 -15.34 -6.55 -11.72
N GLY A 231 -15.20 -7.53 -12.64
CA GLY A 231 -15.18 -7.31 -14.08
C GLY A 231 -13.90 -6.64 -14.58
N LEU A 232 -12.84 -6.58 -13.76
CA LEU A 232 -11.56 -5.96 -14.09
C LEU A 232 -10.52 -7.02 -14.47
N ASN A 233 -9.69 -6.70 -15.48
CA ASN A 233 -8.66 -7.61 -15.98
C ASN A 233 -7.35 -6.86 -16.22
N ASP A 234 -6.22 -7.56 -16.04
CA ASP A 234 -4.87 -7.07 -16.29
C ASP A 234 -4.55 -5.74 -15.58
N ILE A 235 -4.94 -5.63 -14.32
CA ILE A 235 -4.78 -4.43 -13.50
C ILE A 235 -4.39 -4.81 -12.06
N TYR A 236 -3.55 -4.01 -11.42
CA TYR A 236 -3.44 -3.96 -9.97
C TYR A 236 -4.43 -2.95 -9.43
N PHE A 237 -5.24 -3.38 -8.46
CA PHE A 237 -6.31 -2.55 -7.94
C PHE A 237 -6.59 -2.87 -6.47
N GLY A 238 -6.90 -1.84 -5.67
CA GLY A 238 -7.22 -1.97 -4.26
C GLY A 238 -8.54 -2.69 -4.03
N VAL A 239 -8.48 -3.91 -3.50
CA VAL A 239 -9.63 -4.76 -3.21
C VAL A 239 -9.44 -5.49 -1.88
N PRO A 240 -10.52 -5.89 -1.19
CA PRO A 240 -10.39 -6.75 -0.02
C PRO A 240 -9.84 -8.12 -0.44
N CYS A 241 -8.80 -8.56 0.24
CA CYS A 241 -8.19 -9.86 0.00
C CYS A 241 -7.87 -10.58 1.31
N VAL A 242 -7.74 -11.90 1.26
CA VAL A 242 -7.16 -12.70 2.33
C VAL A 242 -5.65 -12.73 2.12
N LEU A 243 -4.92 -12.18 3.08
CA LEU A 243 -3.46 -12.14 3.08
C LEU A 243 -2.91 -13.12 4.13
N GLY A 244 -2.13 -14.08 3.68
CA GLY A 244 -1.52 -15.12 4.50
C GLY A 244 -0.13 -15.51 4.00
N ALA A 245 0.39 -16.66 4.40
CA ALA A 245 1.76 -17.11 4.09
C ALA A 245 2.06 -17.19 2.58
N GLY A 246 1.06 -17.51 1.77
CA GLY A 246 1.18 -17.51 0.29
C GLY A 246 1.13 -16.14 -0.38
N GLY A 247 1.07 -15.04 0.39
CA GLY A 247 0.75 -13.71 -0.12
C GLY A 247 -0.76 -13.50 -0.22
N VAL A 248 -1.25 -13.01 -1.34
CA VAL A 248 -2.70 -12.87 -1.62
C VAL A 248 -3.30 -14.24 -1.93
N GLU A 249 -4.04 -14.80 -1.00
CA GLU A 249 -4.60 -16.15 -1.18
C GLU A 249 -5.96 -16.13 -1.88
N ARG A 250 -6.74 -15.07 -1.71
CA ARG A 250 -8.04 -14.91 -2.34
C ARG A 250 -8.44 -13.44 -2.34
N VAL A 251 -8.94 -12.94 -3.47
CA VAL A 251 -9.69 -11.70 -3.56
C VAL A 251 -11.13 -11.96 -3.12
N LEU A 252 -11.72 -11.04 -2.38
CA LEU A 252 -13.12 -11.10 -1.95
C LEU A 252 -13.94 -10.11 -2.78
N GLU A 253 -14.97 -10.60 -3.46
CA GLU A 253 -15.90 -9.76 -4.19
C GLU A 253 -17.07 -9.36 -3.28
N LEU A 254 -17.14 -8.06 -2.95
CA LEU A 254 -18.23 -7.50 -2.15
C LEU A 254 -19.47 -7.27 -3.03
N PRO A 255 -20.68 -7.43 -2.48
CA PRO A 255 -21.92 -7.12 -3.20
C PRO A 255 -22.12 -5.60 -3.26
N LEU A 256 -21.40 -4.95 -4.17
CA LEU A 256 -21.47 -3.50 -4.41
C LEU A 256 -22.80 -3.16 -5.09
N ASN A 257 -23.35 -2.00 -4.73
CA ASN A 257 -24.47 -1.43 -5.48
C ASN A 257 -23.99 -0.71 -6.76
N ASP A 258 -24.93 -0.23 -7.57
CA ASP A 258 -24.61 0.39 -8.87
C ASP A 258 -23.77 1.67 -8.71
N GLU A 259 -24.01 2.47 -7.67
CA GLU A 259 -23.25 3.70 -7.37
C GLU A 259 -21.83 3.37 -6.97
N GLU A 260 -21.62 2.41 -6.07
CA GLU A 260 -20.31 1.94 -5.63
C GLU A 260 -19.54 1.31 -6.81
N MET A 261 -20.21 0.52 -7.63
CA MET A 261 -19.60 -0.08 -8.81
C MET A 261 -19.21 0.98 -9.85
N ALA A 262 -20.00 2.04 -10.02
CA ALA A 262 -19.64 3.16 -10.90
C ALA A 262 -18.36 3.88 -10.42
N LEU A 263 -18.21 4.09 -9.10
CA LEU A 263 -16.99 4.64 -8.51
C LEU A 263 -15.79 3.72 -8.71
N VAL A 264 -15.96 2.41 -8.52
CA VAL A 264 -14.91 1.40 -8.77
C VAL A 264 -14.46 1.43 -10.24
N ARG A 265 -15.39 1.48 -11.20
CA ARG A 265 -15.05 1.58 -12.63
C ARG A 265 -14.27 2.85 -12.96
N LYS A 266 -14.73 4.00 -12.46
CA LYS A 266 -14.03 5.28 -12.64
C LYS A 266 -12.60 5.23 -12.08
N SER A 267 -12.43 4.66 -10.89
CA SER A 267 -11.12 4.46 -10.26
C SER A 267 -10.23 3.54 -11.10
N ALA A 268 -10.77 2.43 -11.60
CA ALA A 268 -10.05 1.47 -12.43
C ALA A 268 -9.60 2.09 -13.78
N GLU A 269 -10.41 2.95 -14.38
CA GLU A 269 -10.04 3.70 -15.60
C GLU A 269 -8.80 4.58 -15.37
N ALA A 270 -8.72 5.26 -14.23
CA ALA A 270 -7.57 6.09 -13.87
C ALA A 270 -6.28 5.26 -13.69
N VAL A 271 -6.39 4.09 -13.05
CA VAL A 271 -5.25 3.15 -12.89
C VAL A 271 -4.85 2.56 -14.24
N SER A 272 -5.80 2.10 -15.04
CA SER A 272 -5.56 1.54 -16.39
C SER A 272 -4.86 2.54 -17.29
N SER A 273 -5.26 3.81 -17.25
CA SER A 273 -4.59 4.90 -17.99
C SER A 273 -3.12 5.04 -17.58
N SER A 274 -2.81 4.95 -16.26
CA SER A 274 -1.42 4.97 -15.77
C SER A 274 -0.61 3.77 -16.25
N ILE A 275 -1.20 2.57 -16.23
CA ILE A 275 -0.55 1.35 -16.73
C ILE A 275 -0.35 1.44 -18.25
N ALA A 276 -1.31 1.99 -19.01
CA ALA A 276 -1.14 2.20 -20.43
C ALA A 276 0.04 3.16 -20.74
N THR A 277 0.19 4.23 -19.96
CA THR A 277 1.35 5.13 -20.05
C THR A 277 2.66 4.36 -19.77
N LEU A 278 2.70 3.52 -18.75
CA LEU A 278 3.87 2.69 -18.44
C LEU A 278 4.23 1.74 -19.59
N LYS A 279 3.24 1.12 -20.24
CA LYS A 279 3.46 0.18 -21.36
C LYS A 279 4.01 0.83 -22.63
N GLN A 280 3.93 2.16 -22.76
CA GLN A 280 4.47 2.92 -23.90
C GLN A 280 5.93 3.39 -23.66
N MET A 281 6.47 3.17 -22.49
CA MET A 281 7.84 3.51 -22.10
C MET A 281 8.78 2.32 -22.26
#